data_d3332017dd4ed7969bbb28b969e76651
#
_entry.id   d3332017dd4ed7969bbb28b969e76651
#
_cell.length_a   1.000
_cell.length_b   1.000
_cell.length_c   1.000
_cell.angle_alpha   90.00
_cell.angle_beta   90.00
_cell.angle_gamma   90.00
#
_symmetry.space_group_name_H-M   'P 1'
#
loop_
_entity.id
_entity.type
_entity.pdbx_description
1 polymer ?
#
loop_
_entity_poly.entity_id
_entity_poly.type
_entity_poly.pdbx_seq_one_letter_code
_entity_poly.pdbx_strand_id
1 'polypeptide(L)'
;MGTVLGAMRNVRWHELQHAYGSASQVPGVLSRIAWGDAPTSDEALSDLERWIGTPPVFDSTAATVPFLWELAATDTVRDRAGVLDLLATILAAGNAEHPAWTRAAHDAVAAGRATAARLAAAPEAPEVPGAPVAPGSPDAPGAQAVRTAAARLLAAIDRHQYLACPACPAPPPRET
;
A
#
# COMPACT_ATOMS: atom_id res chain seq x y z
N MET A 1 7.10 -9.87 -13.23
CA MET A 1 7.66 -8.77 -12.44
C MET A 1 8.37 -7.75 -13.33
N GLY A 2 7.77 -7.14 -14.22
CA GLY A 2 8.54 -6.27 -15.09
C GLY A 2 7.84 -5.02 -15.59
N THR A 3 6.54 -4.92 -15.42
CA THR A 3 5.78 -3.92 -16.17
C THR A 3 5.50 -2.64 -15.38
N VAL A 4 5.17 -2.72 -14.09
CA VAL A 4 4.81 -1.52 -13.31
C VAL A 4 6.04 -0.85 -12.71
N LEU A 5 6.96 -1.60 -12.09
CA LEU A 5 8.24 -1.00 -11.67
C LEU A 5 9.06 -0.48 -12.87
N GLY A 6 8.92 -1.10 -14.05
CA GLY A 6 9.43 -0.56 -15.30
C GLY A 6 8.78 0.77 -15.69
N ALA A 7 7.50 0.95 -15.39
CA ALA A 7 6.76 2.17 -15.64
C ALA A 7 7.21 3.37 -14.76
N MET A 8 7.98 3.15 -13.70
CA MET A 8 8.59 4.24 -12.92
C MET A 8 9.38 5.24 -13.77
N ARG A 9 9.97 4.76 -14.87
CA ARG A 9 10.73 5.60 -15.81
C ARG A 9 9.85 6.59 -16.58
N ASN A 10 8.54 6.33 -16.66
CA ASN A 10 7.59 7.17 -17.37
C ASN A 10 7.02 8.29 -16.49
N VAL A 11 7.27 8.23 -15.19
CA VAL A 11 6.84 9.26 -14.24
C VAL A 11 7.93 10.33 -14.13
N ARG A 12 7.54 11.59 -14.23
CA ARG A 12 8.45 12.73 -14.10
C ARG A 12 8.67 13.10 -12.64
N TRP A 13 9.33 12.20 -11.89
CA TRP A 13 9.54 12.33 -10.46
C TRP A 13 10.18 13.65 -10.02
N HIS A 14 11.01 14.26 -10.88
CA HIS A 14 11.66 15.54 -10.62
C HIS A 14 10.70 16.73 -10.62
N GLU A 15 9.52 16.58 -11.24
CA GLU A 15 8.45 17.59 -11.24
C GLU A 15 7.50 17.45 -10.06
N LEU A 16 7.58 16.32 -9.33
CA LEU A 16 6.73 16.00 -8.18
C LEU A 16 7.46 16.30 -6.86
N GLN A 17 6.68 16.49 -5.80
CA GLN A 17 7.19 16.81 -4.47
C GLN A 17 6.69 15.82 -3.41
N HIS A 18 7.48 15.66 -2.36
CA HIS A 18 7.10 14.99 -1.12
C HIS A 18 7.46 15.89 0.08
N ALA A 19 7.26 15.41 1.30
CA ALA A 19 7.44 16.18 2.53
C ALA A 19 8.78 16.90 2.68
N TYR A 20 9.83 16.42 2.02
CA TYR A 20 11.19 16.96 2.13
C TYR A 20 11.75 17.53 0.81
N GLY A 21 10.92 17.70 -0.22
CA GLY A 21 11.33 18.32 -1.49
C GLY A 21 11.00 17.47 -2.72
N SER A 22 11.90 17.43 -3.70
CA SER A 22 11.68 16.72 -4.97
C SER A 22 11.57 15.21 -4.80
N ALA A 23 10.57 14.61 -5.47
CA ALA A 23 10.33 13.19 -5.45
C ALA A 23 11.31 12.35 -6.34
N SER A 24 12.37 12.95 -6.85
CA SER A 24 13.34 12.27 -7.73
C SER A 24 14.01 11.05 -7.12
N GLN A 25 14.02 10.94 -5.79
CA GLN A 25 14.59 9.80 -5.05
C GLN A 25 13.61 8.64 -4.86
N VAL A 26 12.29 8.84 -5.05
CA VAL A 26 11.26 7.83 -4.83
C VAL A 26 11.52 6.53 -5.62
N PRO A 27 11.90 6.54 -6.91
CA PRO A 27 12.20 5.30 -7.64
C PRO A 27 13.32 4.46 -7.01
N GLY A 28 14.35 5.12 -6.49
CA GLY A 28 15.46 4.45 -5.80
C GLY A 28 15.02 3.78 -4.51
N VAL A 29 14.13 4.41 -3.76
CA VAL A 29 13.54 3.87 -2.53
C VAL A 29 12.65 2.68 -2.84
N LEU A 30 11.75 2.77 -3.83
CA LEU A 30 10.91 1.67 -4.28
C LEU A 30 11.74 0.45 -4.73
N SER A 31 12.85 0.68 -5.43
CA SER A 31 13.77 -0.38 -5.83
C SER A 31 14.43 -1.06 -4.63
N ARG A 32 14.82 -0.30 -3.59
CA ARG A 32 15.37 -0.88 -2.34
C ARG A 32 14.34 -1.71 -1.58
N ILE A 33 13.08 -1.31 -1.57
CA ILE A 33 12.00 -2.11 -0.97
C ILE A 33 11.81 -3.41 -1.75
N ALA A 34 11.87 -3.37 -3.08
CA ALA A 34 11.65 -4.52 -3.94
C ALA A 34 12.78 -5.56 -3.87
N TRP A 35 14.04 -5.12 -3.81
CA TRP A 35 15.23 -5.99 -3.98
C TRP A 35 16.31 -5.81 -2.93
N GLY A 36 16.11 -4.96 -1.94
CA GLY A 36 17.07 -4.77 -0.85
C GLY A 36 17.16 -5.98 0.09
N ASP A 37 18.28 -6.11 0.77
CA ASP A 37 18.40 -6.97 1.95
C ASP A 37 17.51 -6.44 3.09
N ALA A 38 17.41 -7.21 4.18
CA ALA A 38 16.50 -6.88 5.28
C ALA A 38 16.66 -5.44 5.79
N PRO A 39 17.86 -5.00 6.24
CA PRO A 39 17.99 -3.66 6.79
C PRO A 39 17.75 -2.56 5.74
N THR A 40 18.18 -2.78 4.50
CA THR A 40 18.00 -1.81 3.39
C THR A 40 16.54 -1.64 3.00
N SER A 41 15.78 -2.74 2.96
CA SER A 41 14.35 -2.73 2.63
C SER A 41 13.53 -2.05 3.73
N ASP A 42 13.81 -2.36 5.00
CA ASP A 42 13.10 -1.80 6.15
C ASP A 42 13.37 -0.28 6.28
N GLU A 43 14.62 0.15 6.09
CA GLU A 43 14.99 1.56 6.07
C GLU A 43 14.30 2.30 4.91
N ALA A 44 14.28 1.70 3.72
CA ALA A 44 13.64 2.28 2.55
C ALA A 44 12.13 2.46 2.73
N LEU A 45 11.45 1.48 3.34
CA LEU A 45 10.02 1.59 3.66
C LEU A 45 9.77 2.73 4.67
N SER A 46 10.58 2.81 5.72
CA SER A 46 10.49 3.87 6.73
C SER A 46 10.75 5.26 6.14
N ASP A 47 11.68 5.38 5.18
CA ASP A 47 11.90 6.63 4.45
C ASP A 47 10.68 7.02 3.62
N LEU A 48 10.10 6.06 2.90
CA LEU A 48 8.93 6.30 2.08
C LEU A 48 7.72 6.71 2.93
N GLU A 49 7.49 6.06 4.08
CA GLU A 49 6.45 6.44 5.04
C GLU A 49 6.58 7.90 5.48
N ARG A 50 7.80 8.34 5.79
CA ARG A 50 8.05 9.74 6.17
C ARG A 50 7.81 10.71 5.02
N TRP A 51 8.04 10.30 3.78
CA TRP A 51 7.96 11.18 2.62
C TRP A 51 6.54 11.36 2.11
N ILE A 52 5.74 10.29 2.07
CA ILE A 52 4.42 10.27 1.46
C ILE A 52 3.30 9.75 2.35
N GLY A 53 3.62 9.08 3.46
CA GLY A 53 2.64 8.53 4.40
C GLY A 53 2.26 9.52 5.51
N THR A 54 3.14 10.44 5.84
CA THR A 54 2.85 11.47 6.86
C THR A 54 2.05 12.61 6.23
N PRO A 55 0.92 13.04 6.82
CA PRO A 55 0.16 14.20 6.32
C PRO A 55 1.03 15.48 6.29
N PRO A 56 0.84 16.36 5.31
CA PRO A 56 -0.19 16.32 4.27
C PRO A 56 0.17 15.40 3.08
N VAL A 57 -0.84 14.99 2.30
CA VAL A 57 -0.67 14.26 1.03
C VAL A 57 -0.06 15.18 -0.03
N PHE A 58 0.87 14.65 -0.82
CA PHE A 58 1.55 15.35 -1.91
C PHE A 58 1.14 14.80 -3.29
N ASP A 59 1.53 15.49 -4.36
CA ASP A 59 1.31 15.04 -5.73
C ASP A 59 2.07 13.74 -6.06
N SER A 60 3.26 13.54 -5.49
CA SER A 60 4.03 12.30 -5.61
C SER A 60 3.34 11.10 -4.95
N THR A 61 2.47 11.31 -3.97
CA THR A 61 1.76 10.24 -3.27
C THR A 61 0.91 9.43 -4.24
N ALA A 62 0.06 10.07 -5.03
CA ALA A 62 -0.77 9.42 -6.03
C ALA A 62 0.07 8.68 -7.10
N ALA A 63 1.20 9.26 -7.52
CA ALA A 63 2.11 8.66 -8.49
C ALA A 63 2.82 7.41 -7.93
N THR A 64 3.03 7.33 -6.62
CA THR A 64 3.71 6.21 -5.95
C THR A 64 2.78 5.02 -5.69
N VAL A 65 1.50 5.25 -5.44
CA VAL A 65 0.54 4.22 -5.04
C VAL A 65 0.47 3.01 -5.98
N PRO A 66 0.47 3.13 -7.32
CA PRO A 66 0.46 1.95 -8.20
C PRO A 66 1.64 1.00 -7.98
N PHE A 67 2.82 1.56 -7.65
CA PHE A 67 4.03 0.78 -7.35
C PHE A 67 3.95 0.11 -5.98
N LEU A 68 3.33 0.76 -5.00
CA LEU A 68 3.05 0.14 -3.69
C LEU A 68 2.13 -1.06 -3.84
N TRP A 69 1.10 -0.99 -4.68
CA TRP A 69 0.24 -2.14 -4.96
C TRP A 69 0.99 -3.30 -5.62
N GLU A 70 1.92 -3.02 -6.52
CA GLU A 70 2.78 -4.06 -7.10
C GLU A 70 3.69 -4.70 -6.05
N LEU A 71 4.32 -3.89 -5.20
CA LEU A 71 5.14 -4.39 -4.09
C LEU A 71 4.33 -5.28 -3.13
N ALA A 72 3.12 -4.84 -2.74
CA ALA A 72 2.23 -5.62 -1.88
C ALA A 72 1.81 -6.96 -2.52
N ALA A 73 1.68 -7.01 -3.84
CA ALA A 73 1.30 -8.21 -4.59
C ALA A 73 2.48 -9.15 -4.91
N THR A 74 3.71 -8.74 -4.66
CA THR A 74 4.93 -9.48 -5.01
C THR A 74 5.45 -10.27 -3.81
N ASP A 75 5.45 -11.60 -3.91
CA ASP A 75 5.78 -12.50 -2.79
C ASP A 75 7.23 -12.39 -2.29
N THR A 76 8.14 -11.89 -3.12
CA THR A 76 9.55 -11.70 -2.75
C THR A 76 9.81 -10.44 -1.93
N VAL A 77 8.83 -9.52 -1.84
CA VAL A 77 8.94 -8.32 -0.99
C VAL A 77 8.79 -8.73 0.47
N ARG A 78 9.72 -8.30 1.31
CA ARG A 78 9.82 -8.76 2.70
C ARG A 78 8.68 -8.27 3.57
N ASP A 79 8.45 -6.96 3.61
CA ASP A 79 7.41 -6.35 4.44
C ASP A 79 6.23 -5.87 3.61
N ARG A 80 5.52 -6.83 3.04
CA ARG A 80 4.27 -6.57 2.31
C ARG A 80 3.16 -6.01 3.22
N ALA A 81 3.17 -6.42 4.50
CA ALA A 81 2.22 -5.92 5.47
C ALA A 81 2.44 -4.43 5.74
N GLY A 82 3.68 -4.00 5.94
CA GLY A 82 4.03 -2.58 6.09
C GLY A 82 3.67 -1.76 4.84
N VAL A 83 3.86 -2.30 3.64
CA VAL A 83 3.40 -1.63 2.40
C VAL A 83 1.88 -1.44 2.38
N LEU A 84 1.11 -2.43 2.83
CA LEU A 84 -0.36 -2.33 2.93
C LEU A 84 -0.79 -1.34 4.03
N ASP A 85 -0.09 -1.29 5.14
CA ASP A 85 -0.33 -0.32 6.20
C ASP A 85 -0.01 1.12 5.74
N LEU A 86 1.02 1.31 4.92
CA LEU A 86 1.30 2.61 4.28
C LEU A 86 0.15 3.04 3.36
N LEU A 87 -0.40 2.12 2.55
CA LEU A 87 -1.57 2.41 1.72
C LEU A 87 -2.80 2.82 2.57
N ALA A 88 -3.01 2.17 3.71
CA ALA A 88 -4.08 2.53 4.64
C ALA A 88 -3.84 3.93 5.26
N THR A 89 -2.61 4.26 5.58
CA THR A 89 -2.21 5.58 6.09
C THR A 89 -2.46 6.68 5.05
N ILE A 90 -2.11 6.43 3.78
CA ILE A 90 -2.39 7.36 2.68
C ILE A 90 -3.90 7.59 2.52
N LEU A 91 -4.72 6.53 2.63
CA LEU A 91 -6.17 6.64 2.52
C LEU A 91 -6.79 7.44 3.68
N ALA A 92 -6.16 7.43 4.86
CA ALA A 92 -6.58 8.20 6.03
C ALA A 92 -6.05 9.65 6.02
N ALA A 93 -5.06 9.95 5.19
CA ALA A 93 -4.44 11.26 5.10
C ALA A 93 -5.15 12.18 4.11
N GLY A 94 -4.90 13.49 4.24
CA GLY A 94 -5.43 14.49 3.31
C GLY A 94 -4.53 15.71 3.24
N ASN A 95 -4.86 16.61 2.32
CA ASN A 95 -4.25 17.92 2.18
C ASN A 95 -5.33 18.96 1.90
N ALA A 96 -5.60 19.82 2.89
CA ALA A 96 -6.65 20.82 2.79
C ALA A 96 -6.32 21.91 1.76
N GLU A 97 -5.05 22.20 1.55
CA GLU A 97 -4.59 23.19 0.56
C GLU A 97 -4.66 22.65 -0.87
N HIS A 98 -4.51 21.33 -1.01
CA HIS A 98 -4.51 20.64 -2.29
C HIS A 98 -5.48 19.44 -2.32
N PRO A 99 -6.80 19.69 -2.29
CA PRO A 99 -7.80 18.62 -2.25
C PRO A 99 -7.76 17.71 -3.49
N ALA A 100 -7.26 18.20 -4.61
CA ALA A 100 -7.07 17.40 -5.82
C ALA A 100 -6.00 16.31 -5.63
N TRP A 101 -4.93 16.58 -4.89
CA TRP A 101 -3.91 15.59 -4.57
C TRP A 101 -4.45 14.50 -3.65
N THR A 102 -5.23 14.91 -2.65
CA THR A 102 -5.93 13.97 -1.76
C THR A 102 -6.82 13.04 -2.56
N ARG A 103 -7.67 13.58 -3.43
CA ARG A 103 -8.57 12.78 -4.26
C ARG A 103 -7.79 11.81 -5.15
N ALA A 104 -6.77 12.29 -5.85
CA ALA A 104 -5.95 11.45 -6.71
C ALA A 104 -5.26 10.30 -5.95
N ALA A 105 -4.74 10.56 -4.74
CA ALA A 105 -4.13 9.54 -3.90
C ALA A 105 -5.16 8.51 -3.42
N HIS A 106 -6.34 8.95 -2.96
CA HIS A 106 -7.40 8.06 -2.51
C HIS A 106 -7.96 7.20 -3.66
N ASP A 107 -8.18 7.79 -4.83
CA ASP A 107 -8.63 7.05 -6.03
C ASP A 107 -7.59 5.99 -6.44
N ALA A 108 -6.31 6.33 -6.38
CA ALA A 108 -5.23 5.38 -6.66
C ALA A 108 -5.20 4.21 -5.66
N VAL A 109 -5.41 4.47 -4.36
CA VAL A 109 -5.52 3.41 -3.35
C VAL A 109 -6.76 2.56 -3.62
N ALA A 110 -7.90 3.16 -3.88
CA ALA A 110 -9.16 2.46 -4.14
C ALA A 110 -9.10 1.59 -5.41
N ALA A 111 -8.33 1.99 -6.42
CA ALA A 111 -8.10 1.21 -7.64
C ALA A 111 -7.48 -0.17 -7.36
N GLY A 112 -6.75 -0.34 -6.25
CA GLY A 112 -6.17 -1.61 -5.81
C GLY A 112 -7.10 -2.52 -5.00
N ARG A 113 -8.39 -2.17 -4.85
CA ARG A 113 -9.37 -2.93 -4.06
C ARG A 113 -9.38 -4.43 -4.38
N ALA A 114 -9.33 -4.80 -5.65
CA ALA A 114 -9.31 -6.21 -6.07
C ALA A 114 -8.05 -6.94 -5.58
N THR A 115 -6.90 -6.26 -5.56
CA THR A 115 -5.66 -6.80 -5.03
C THR A 115 -5.77 -6.99 -3.51
N ALA A 116 -6.31 -6.02 -2.77
CA ALA A 116 -6.55 -6.16 -1.33
C ALA A 116 -7.48 -7.34 -1.02
N ALA A 117 -8.57 -7.50 -1.77
CA ALA A 117 -9.51 -8.61 -1.60
C ALA A 117 -8.84 -9.97 -1.84
N ARG A 118 -8.02 -10.09 -2.89
CA ARG A 118 -7.28 -11.31 -3.20
C ARG A 118 -6.26 -11.66 -2.10
N LEU A 119 -5.53 -10.67 -1.59
CA LEU A 119 -4.55 -10.87 -0.52
C LEU A 119 -5.21 -11.23 0.82
N ALA A 120 -6.38 -10.64 1.11
CA ALA A 120 -7.15 -10.96 2.31
C ALA A 120 -7.77 -12.36 2.27
N ALA A 121 -8.15 -12.83 1.07
CA ALA A 121 -8.78 -14.15 0.85
C ALA A 121 -7.75 -15.27 0.61
N ALA A 122 -6.45 -14.99 0.64
CA ALA A 122 -5.43 -16.02 0.44
C ALA A 122 -5.62 -17.17 1.44
N PRO A 123 -5.69 -18.44 0.96
CA PRO A 123 -6.01 -19.57 1.82
C PRO A 123 -4.94 -19.75 2.90
N GLU A 124 -5.41 -20.08 4.09
CA GLU A 124 -4.55 -20.62 5.15
C GLU A 124 -4.16 -22.04 4.74
N ALA A 125 -2.86 -22.35 4.70
CA ALA A 125 -2.46 -23.72 4.41
C ALA A 125 -2.92 -24.62 5.56
N PRO A 126 -3.32 -25.86 5.28
CA PRO A 126 -3.66 -26.82 6.34
C PRO A 126 -2.44 -27.03 7.23
N GLU A 127 -2.58 -26.80 8.53
CA GLU A 127 -1.55 -27.09 9.51
C GLU A 127 -1.17 -28.57 9.44
N VAL A 128 -0.01 -28.88 8.90
CA VAL A 128 0.59 -30.20 9.01
C VAL A 128 1.51 -30.18 10.25
N PRO A 129 1.11 -30.83 11.36
CA PRO A 129 1.91 -30.79 12.58
C PRO A 129 3.33 -31.34 12.32
N GLY A 130 4.35 -30.51 12.56
CA GLY A 130 5.75 -30.92 12.47
C GLY A 130 6.45 -30.70 11.13
N ALA A 131 5.81 -30.12 10.12
CA ALA A 131 6.50 -29.76 8.89
C ALA A 131 7.32 -28.45 9.09
N PRO A 132 8.58 -28.39 8.62
CA PRO A 132 9.35 -27.16 8.65
C PRO A 132 8.69 -26.13 7.72
N VAL A 133 8.37 -24.94 8.25
CA VAL A 133 7.79 -23.84 7.49
C VAL A 133 8.83 -23.28 6.52
N ALA A 134 8.63 -23.50 5.22
CA ALA A 134 9.51 -22.95 4.20
C ALA A 134 9.29 -21.43 4.05
N PRO A 135 10.34 -20.62 3.76
CA PRO A 135 10.16 -19.20 3.44
C PRO A 135 9.23 -19.06 2.23
N GLY A 136 8.17 -18.24 2.37
CA GLY A 136 7.13 -18.07 1.35
C GLY A 136 5.94 -19.02 1.49
N SER A 137 5.93 -19.92 2.48
CA SER A 137 4.76 -20.72 2.82
C SER A 137 3.60 -19.83 3.29
N PRO A 138 2.34 -20.16 2.96
CA PRO A 138 1.16 -19.44 3.46
C PRO A 138 1.02 -19.48 5.00
N ASP A 139 1.74 -20.37 5.67
CA ASP A 139 1.81 -20.48 7.14
C ASP A 139 2.91 -19.61 7.76
N ALA A 140 3.75 -18.95 6.96
CA ALA A 140 4.75 -18.05 7.49
C ALA A 140 4.08 -16.89 8.25
N PRO A 141 4.64 -16.45 9.41
CA PRO A 141 4.11 -15.33 10.19
C PRO A 141 3.85 -14.09 9.35
N GLY A 142 4.66 -13.86 8.32
CA GLY A 142 4.48 -12.78 7.35
C GLY A 142 3.22 -12.92 6.49
N ALA A 143 2.80 -14.13 6.12
CA ALA A 143 1.60 -14.34 5.33
C ALA A 143 0.33 -13.97 6.10
N GLN A 144 0.25 -14.31 7.38
CA GLN A 144 -0.86 -13.92 8.25
C GLN A 144 -0.91 -12.39 8.43
N ALA A 145 0.24 -11.74 8.62
CA ALA A 145 0.33 -10.29 8.72
C ALA A 145 -0.20 -9.60 7.43
N VAL A 146 0.17 -10.12 6.27
CA VAL A 146 -0.31 -9.62 4.98
C VAL A 146 -1.84 -9.77 4.84
N ARG A 147 -2.40 -10.94 5.18
CA ARG A 147 -3.85 -11.16 5.15
C ARG A 147 -4.59 -10.18 6.05
N THR A 148 -4.10 -9.99 7.28
CA THR A 148 -4.69 -9.08 8.25
C THR A 148 -4.61 -7.63 7.79
N ALA A 149 -3.46 -7.18 7.30
CA ALA A 149 -3.28 -5.82 6.76
C ALA A 149 -4.16 -5.59 5.53
N ALA A 150 -4.24 -6.56 4.61
CA ALA A 150 -5.08 -6.50 3.43
C ALA A 150 -6.58 -6.43 3.78
N ALA A 151 -7.04 -7.21 4.76
CA ALA A 151 -8.43 -7.17 5.22
C ALA A 151 -8.80 -5.81 5.85
N ARG A 152 -7.89 -5.25 6.65
CA ARG A 152 -8.06 -3.89 7.22
C ARG A 152 -8.13 -2.82 6.14
N LEU A 153 -7.21 -2.88 5.17
CA LEU A 153 -7.17 -1.93 4.06
C LEU A 153 -8.42 -2.05 3.19
N LEU A 154 -8.87 -3.28 2.86
CA LEU A 154 -10.09 -3.52 2.10
C LEU A 154 -11.30 -2.89 2.80
N ALA A 155 -11.46 -3.12 4.10
CA ALA A 155 -12.53 -2.51 4.89
C ALA A 155 -12.44 -0.98 4.93
N ALA A 156 -11.23 -0.42 4.93
CA ALA A 156 -11.02 1.03 4.86
C ALA A 156 -11.41 1.59 3.49
N ILE A 157 -11.05 0.93 2.39
CA ILE A 157 -11.44 1.31 1.02
C ILE A 157 -12.97 1.27 0.88
N ASP A 158 -13.61 0.21 1.33
CA ASP A 158 -15.06 0.06 1.22
C ASP A 158 -15.81 1.15 2.01
N ARG A 159 -15.32 1.48 3.20
CA ARG A 159 -15.87 2.57 4.01
C ARG A 159 -15.66 3.93 3.35
N HIS A 160 -14.49 4.14 2.78
CA HIS A 160 -14.16 5.40 2.10
C HIS A 160 -15.03 5.62 0.86
N GLN A 161 -15.18 4.61 0.00
CA GLN A 161 -16.05 4.67 -1.18
C GLN A 161 -17.51 4.92 -0.79
N TYR A 162 -17.97 4.28 0.29
CA TYR A 162 -19.31 4.47 0.80
C TYR A 162 -19.56 5.92 1.25
N LEU A 163 -18.64 6.50 2.01
CA LEU A 163 -18.73 7.90 2.47
C LEU A 163 -18.61 8.91 1.34
N ALA A 164 -17.90 8.56 0.28
CA ALA A 164 -17.73 9.41 -0.90
C ALA A 164 -18.91 9.37 -1.87
N CYS A 165 -19.85 8.43 -1.71
CA CYS A 165 -21.03 8.30 -2.58
C CYS A 165 -22.22 9.10 -2.04
N PRO A 166 -22.56 10.28 -2.62
CA PRO A 166 -23.69 11.09 -2.12
C PRO A 166 -25.05 10.43 -2.32
N ALA A 167 -25.14 9.41 -3.18
CA ALA A 167 -26.38 8.68 -3.46
C ALA A 167 -26.50 7.34 -2.70
N CYS A 168 -25.47 6.94 -1.95
CA CYS A 168 -25.51 5.70 -1.19
C CYS A 168 -26.28 5.91 0.12
N PRO A 169 -27.26 5.03 0.44
CA PRO A 169 -27.96 5.11 1.73
C PRO A 169 -26.96 4.84 2.88
N ALA A 170 -27.15 5.55 4.00
CA ALA A 170 -26.31 5.36 5.18
C ALA A 170 -26.33 3.90 5.66
N PRO A 171 -25.19 3.32 6.12
CA PRO A 171 -25.19 1.98 6.65
C PRO A 171 -26.15 1.91 7.84
N PRO A 172 -26.84 0.79 8.04
CA PRO A 172 -27.67 0.61 9.21
C PRO A 172 -26.83 0.76 10.47
N PRO A 173 -27.37 1.39 11.56
CA PRO A 173 -26.67 1.47 12.82
C PRO A 173 -26.30 0.05 13.28
N ARG A 174 -25.05 -0.11 13.70
CA ARG A 174 -24.63 -1.38 14.32
C ARG A 174 -25.42 -1.53 15.61
N GLU A 175 -26.22 -2.57 15.66
CA GLU A 175 -26.83 -2.98 16.93
C GLU A 175 -25.70 -3.39 17.89
N THR A 176 -25.65 -2.73 19.04
CA THR A 176 -24.72 -3.00 20.16
C THR A 176 -25.20 -4.23 20.92
#